data_0f3cc4a935e8d69e2d6c23a94e704775
#
_entry.id   0f3cc4a935e8d69e2d6c23a94e704775
#
_cell.length_a   1.000
_cell.length_b   1.000
_cell.length_c   1.000
_cell.angle_alpha   90.00
_cell.angle_beta   90.00
_cell.angle_gamma   90.00
#
_symmetry.space_group_name_H-M   'P 1'
#
loop_
_entity.id
_entity.type
_entity.pdbx_description
1 polymer ?
#
loop_
_entity_poly.entity_id
_entity_poly.type
_entity_poly.pdbx_seq_one_letter_code
_entity_poly.pdbx_strand_id
1 'polypeptide(L)'
;KELKKKAGVSLNPETKVEVIKDYLDQIDLVLIMSVNPGFGGQKFMPEVLDKIKELKKIQKDRNIDFDIEIDGGINFENSKIAIEAGANILVSGTTIFKSNNGDIKKNIDTLKSS
;
A
#
# COMPACT_ATOMS: atom_id res chain seq x y z
N LYS A 1 2.08 17.45 -12.82
CA LYS A 1 3.48 17.10 -13.12
C LYS A 1 4.27 18.20 -13.81
N GLU A 2 3.62 19.09 -14.51
CA GLU A 2 4.31 20.21 -15.16
C GLU A 2 5.14 21.05 -14.18
N LEU A 3 4.68 21.13 -12.94
CA LEU A 3 5.40 21.86 -11.87
C LEU A 3 6.39 20.98 -11.12
N LYS A 4 6.71 19.80 -11.65
CA LYS A 4 7.58 18.80 -11.04
C LYS A 4 7.08 18.33 -9.66
N LYS A 5 5.78 18.40 -9.45
CA LYS A 5 5.13 17.86 -8.25
C LYS A 5 4.71 16.43 -8.50
N LYS A 6 4.77 15.61 -7.45
CA LYS A 6 4.26 14.24 -7.50
C LYS A 6 2.78 14.23 -7.16
N ALA A 7 2.02 13.41 -7.88
CA ALA A 7 0.59 13.25 -7.65
C ALA A 7 0.30 11.82 -7.17
N GLY A 8 -0.51 11.71 -6.13
CA GLY A 8 -0.94 10.42 -5.59
C GLY A 8 -2.44 10.36 -5.48
N VAL A 9 -2.99 9.15 -5.53
CA VAL A 9 -4.41 8.91 -5.28
C VAL A 9 -4.56 7.83 -4.22
N SER A 10 -5.67 7.88 -3.49
CA SER A 10 -6.00 6.92 -2.43
C SER A 10 -7.25 6.14 -2.83
N LEU A 11 -7.18 4.82 -2.69
CA LEU A 11 -8.32 3.93 -2.93
C LEU A 11 -8.75 3.30 -1.60
N ASN A 12 -10.00 3.49 -1.25
CA ASN A 12 -10.62 2.79 -0.13
C ASN A 12 -10.86 1.32 -0.51
N PRO A 13 -11.06 0.42 0.47
CA PRO A 13 -11.30 -0.99 0.15
C PRO A 13 -12.43 -1.21 -0.85
N GLU A 14 -13.44 -0.36 -0.84
CA GLU A 14 -14.61 -0.46 -1.73
C GLU A 14 -14.38 0.16 -3.11
N THR A 15 -13.34 0.96 -3.28
CA THR A 15 -13.08 1.65 -4.54
C THR A 15 -12.30 0.74 -5.49
N LYS A 16 -12.83 0.53 -6.68
CA LYS A 16 -12.18 -0.32 -7.67
C LYS A 16 -11.05 0.40 -8.39
N VAL A 17 -10.02 -0.33 -8.77
CA VAL A 17 -8.89 0.18 -9.57
C VAL A 17 -9.39 0.80 -10.88
N GLU A 18 -10.45 0.26 -11.45
CA GLU A 18 -11.03 0.74 -12.69
C GLU A 18 -11.34 2.24 -12.69
N VAL A 19 -11.66 2.80 -11.52
CA VAL A 19 -11.98 4.21 -11.36
C VAL A 19 -10.81 5.12 -11.77
N ILE A 20 -9.57 4.67 -11.55
CA ILE A 20 -8.37 5.46 -11.83
C ILE A 20 -7.54 4.93 -13.00
N LYS A 21 -7.99 3.85 -13.62
CA LYS A 21 -7.23 3.13 -14.63
C LYS A 21 -6.76 4.02 -15.79
N ASP A 22 -7.60 4.94 -16.23
CA ASP A 22 -7.27 5.82 -17.35
C ASP A 22 -6.31 6.96 -16.98
N TYR A 23 -6.05 7.15 -15.69
CA TYR A 23 -5.20 8.24 -15.19
C TYR A 23 -3.86 7.76 -14.64
N LEU A 24 -3.59 6.45 -14.67
CA LEU A 24 -2.40 5.89 -14.02
C LEU A 24 -1.08 6.40 -14.60
N ASP A 25 -1.05 6.79 -15.86
CA ASP A 25 0.13 7.37 -16.49
C ASP A 25 0.46 8.77 -15.95
N GLN A 26 -0.50 9.41 -15.28
CA GLN A 26 -0.33 10.74 -14.69
C GLN A 26 -0.13 10.70 -13.17
N ILE A 27 -0.08 9.50 -12.59
CA ILE A 27 -0.02 9.30 -11.15
C ILE A 27 1.35 8.76 -10.77
N ASP A 28 1.91 9.25 -9.66
CA ASP A 28 3.20 8.79 -9.13
C ASP A 28 3.05 7.81 -7.99
N LEU A 29 1.89 7.80 -7.32
CA LEU A 29 1.65 6.97 -6.14
C LEU A 29 0.19 6.56 -6.08
N VAL A 30 -0.07 5.28 -5.83
CA VAL A 30 -1.41 4.78 -5.50
C VAL A 30 -1.37 4.24 -4.08
N LEU A 31 -2.15 4.83 -3.19
CA LEU A 31 -2.31 4.37 -1.82
C LEU A 31 -3.52 3.46 -1.73
N ILE A 32 -3.30 2.23 -1.29
CA ILE A 32 -4.37 1.26 -1.06
C ILE A 32 -4.66 1.21 0.43
N MET A 33 -5.88 1.59 0.80
CA MET A 33 -6.34 1.45 2.18
C MET A 33 -6.77 0.01 2.40
N SER A 34 -6.19 -0.63 3.40
CA SER A 34 -6.46 -2.04 3.72
C SER A 34 -7.35 -2.22 4.95
N VAL A 35 -7.94 -1.14 5.42
CA VAL A 35 -9.01 -1.14 6.44
C VAL A 35 -10.03 -0.07 6.04
N ASN A 36 -11.27 -0.19 6.53
CA ASN A 36 -12.27 0.85 6.30
C ASN A 36 -11.88 2.11 7.07
N PRO A 37 -11.85 3.29 6.41
CA PRO A 37 -11.47 4.54 7.09
C PRO A 37 -12.45 4.89 8.21
N GLY A 38 -11.92 5.54 9.24
CA GLY A 38 -12.73 6.05 10.34
C GLY A 38 -12.92 5.11 11.51
N PHE A 39 -12.45 3.87 11.42
CA PHE A 39 -12.54 2.89 12.51
C PHE A 39 -11.14 2.52 13.00
N GLY A 40 -10.80 2.90 14.21
CA GLY A 40 -9.52 2.52 14.81
C GLY A 40 -9.46 1.01 15.10
N GLY A 41 -8.27 0.42 14.98
CA GLY A 41 -8.02 -0.96 15.36
C GLY A 41 -8.63 -2.00 14.45
N GLN A 42 -9.00 -1.65 13.24
CA GLN A 42 -9.55 -2.61 12.29
C GLN A 42 -8.49 -3.56 11.74
N LYS A 43 -8.91 -4.75 11.43
CA LYS A 43 -8.03 -5.77 10.86
C LYS A 43 -7.77 -5.51 9.39
N PHE A 44 -6.57 -5.88 8.97
CA PHE A 44 -6.19 -5.88 7.56
C PHE A 44 -7.20 -6.65 6.71
N MET A 45 -7.57 -6.08 5.57
CA MET A 45 -8.51 -6.70 4.62
C MET A 45 -7.76 -7.36 3.47
N PRO A 46 -7.59 -8.69 3.47
CA PRO A 46 -6.81 -9.37 2.43
C PRO A 46 -7.33 -9.18 1.00
N GLU A 47 -8.61 -8.88 0.85
CA GLU A 47 -9.21 -8.67 -0.48
C GLU A 47 -8.58 -7.52 -1.24
N VAL A 48 -7.96 -6.54 -0.56
CA VAL A 48 -7.31 -5.43 -1.25
C VAL A 48 -6.04 -5.87 -1.97
N LEU A 49 -5.49 -7.04 -1.65
CA LEU A 49 -4.31 -7.57 -2.32
C LEU A 49 -4.58 -7.78 -3.82
N ASP A 50 -5.79 -8.10 -4.20
CA ASP A 50 -6.16 -8.24 -5.60
C ASP A 50 -6.03 -6.93 -6.37
N LYS A 51 -6.29 -5.81 -5.70
CA LYS A 51 -6.10 -4.48 -6.29
C LYS A 51 -4.62 -4.20 -6.56
N ILE A 52 -3.76 -4.59 -5.62
CA ILE A 52 -2.30 -4.43 -5.79
C ILE A 52 -1.82 -5.24 -6.98
N LYS A 53 -2.26 -6.49 -7.10
CA LYS A 53 -1.91 -7.36 -8.21
C LYS A 53 -2.38 -6.79 -9.54
N GLU A 54 -3.58 -6.24 -9.57
CA GLU A 54 -4.13 -5.61 -10.77
C GLU A 54 -3.30 -4.39 -11.18
N LEU A 55 -2.88 -3.56 -10.21
CA LEU A 55 -2.02 -2.41 -10.48
C LEU A 55 -0.65 -2.83 -11.02
N LYS A 56 -0.07 -3.89 -10.46
CA LYS A 56 1.21 -4.42 -10.96
C LYS A 56 1.09 -4.92 -12.38
N LYS A 57 0.00 -5.57 -12.70
CA LYS A 57 -0.26 -6.04 -14.07
C LYS A 57 -0.35 -4.87 -15.04
N ILE A 58 -1.04 -3.80 -14.65
CA ILE A 58 -1.18 -2.60 -15.48
C ILE A 58 0.18 -1.94 -15.71
N GLN A 59 1.01 -1.84 -14.67
CA GLN A 59 2.37 -1.31 -14.82
C GLN A 59 3.15 -2.07 -15.88
N LYS A 60 3.08 -3.39 -15.83
CA LYS A 60 3.79 -4.25 -16.77
C LYS A 60 3.22 -4.11 -18.18
N ASP A 61 1.91 -4.19 -18.32
CA ASP A 61 1.25 -4.18 -19.62
C ASP A 61 1.42 -2.86 -20.36
N ARG A 62 1.43 -1.75 -19.62
CA ARG A 62 1.54 -0.40 -20.20
C ARG A 62 2.94 0.19 -20.13
N ASN A 63 3.88 -0.51 -19.51
CA ASN A 63 5.25 -0.04 -19.29
C ASN A 63 5.28 1.33 -18.62
N ILE A 64 4.49 1.50 -17.56
CA ILE A 64 4.46 2.70 -16.73
C ILE A 64 4.87 2.35 -15.31
N ASP A 65 5.31 3.35 -14.56
CA ASP A 65 5.77 3.15 -13.20
C ASP A 65 5.09 4.13 -12.24
N PHE A 66 4.74 3.62 -11.06
CA PHE A 66 4.22 4.41 -9.95
C PHE A 66 4.42 3.58 -8.69
N ASP A 67 4.49 4.24 -7.54
CA ASP A 67 4.61 3.55 -6.26
C ASP A 67 3.25 3.00 -5.82
N ILE A 68 3.26 1.85 -5.18
CA ILE A 68 2.06 1.25 -4.59
C ILE A 68 2.26 1.19 -3.09
N GLU A 69 1.49 2.00 -2.37
CA GLU A 69 1.55 2.11 -0.92
C GLU A 69 0.34 1.41 -0.31
N ILE A 70 0.53 0.73 0.80
CA ILE A 70 -0.55 0.09 1.52
C ILE A 70 -0.57 0.61 2.96
N ASP A 71 -1.76 0.96 3.45
CA ASP A 71 -1.97 1.49 4.79
C ASP A 71 -3.21 0.85 5.41
N GLY A 72 -3.05 0.35 6.62
CA GLY A 72 -4.14 -0.20 7.40
C GLY A 72 -3.87 -1.63 7.88
N GLY A 73 -3.61 -1.78 9.16
CA GLY A 73 -3.45 -3.08 9.78
C GLY A 73 -2.20 -3.84 9.39
N ILE A 74 -1.15 -3.15 8.94
CA ILE A 74 0.10 -3.80 8.52
C ILE A 74 0.87 -4.31 9.74
N ASN A 75 1.27 -5.58 9.69
CA ASN A 75 2.12 -6.21 10.70
C ASN A 75 3.20 -7.05 10.00
N PHE A 76 4.02 -7.77 10.77
CA PHE A 76 5.13 -8.54 10.21
C PHE A 76 4.66 -9.69 9.32
N GLU A 77 3.50 -10.23 9.58
CA GLU A 77 2.94 -11.34 8.81
C GLU A 77 2.34 -10.87 7.49
N ASN A 78 1.43 -9.91 7.52
CA ASN A 78 0.75 -9.48 6.31
C ASN A 78 1.60 -8.57 5.41
N SER A 79 2.67 -7.98 5.95
CA SER A 79 3.60 -7.19 5.13
C SER A 79 4.24 -8.04 4.03
N LYS A 80 4.56 -9.29 4.34
CA LYS A 80 5.14 -10.20 3.35
C LYS A 80 4.19 -10.45 2.19
N ILE A 81 2.92 -10.68 2.50
CA ILE A 81 1.89 -10.92 1.49
C ILE A 81 1.68 -9.67 0.62
N ALA A 82 1.68 -8.50 1.25
CA ALA A 82 1.50 -7.25 0.53
C ALA A 82 2.66 -6.98 -0.44
N ILE A 83 3.90 -7.23 -0.01
CA ILE A 83 5.08 -7.06 -0.85
C ILE A 83 5.07 -8.06 -2.02
N GLU A 84 4.72 -9.31 -1.75
CA GLU A 84 4.60 -10.32 -2.80
C GLU A 84 3.55 -9.95 -3.84
N ALA A 85 2.47 -9.29 -3.42
CA ALA A 85 1.44 -8.81 -4.33
C ALA A 85 1.92 -7.62 -5.18
N GLY A 86 2.90 -6.86 -4.69
CA GLY A 86 3.49 -5.77 -5.45
C GLY A 86 3.61 -4.43 -4.75
N ALA A 87 3.20 -4.33 -3.47
CA ALA A 87 3.36 -3.09 -2.72
C ALA A 87 4.84 -2.81 -2.47
N ASN A 88 5.25 -1.56 -2.63
CA ASN A 88 6.63 -1.16 -2.36
C ASN A 88 6.76 -0.13 -1.24
N ILE A 89 5.64 0.36 -0.71
CA ILE A 89 5.62 1.24 0.44
C ILE A 89 4.64 0.69 1.46
N LEU A 90 5.10 0.49 2.69
CA LEU A 90 4.27 -0.02 3.78
C LEU A 90 4.10 1.06 4.84
N VAL A 91 2.86 1.32 5.25
CA VAL A 91 2.57 2.23 6.35
C VAL A 91 2.11 1.40 7.53
N SER A 92 2.78 1.53 8.66
CA SER A 92 2.47 0.78 9.86
C SER A 92 2.68 1.66 11.09
N GLY A 93 1.69 1.70 11.96
CA GLY A 93 1.77 2.43 13.22
C GLY A 93 1.97 1.51 14.40
N THR A 94 0.92 0.76 14.76
CA THR A 94 0.93 -0.09 15.96
C THR A 94 2.10 -1.09 15.98
N THR A 95 2.36 -1.76 14.87
CA THR A 95 3.44 -2.75 14.80
C THR A 95 4.80 -2.09 15.03
N ILE A 96 5.04 -0.92 14.46
CA ILE A 96 6.32 -0.21 14.63
C ILE A 96 6.52 0.25 16.07
N PHE A 97 5.47 0.77 16.70
CA PHE A 97 5.59 1.38 18.02
C PHE A 97 5.41 0.42 19.19
N LYS A 98 4.72 -0.69 19.00
CA LYS A 98 4.37 -1.60 20.11
C LYS A 98 5.04 -2.96 20.08
N SER A 99 5.38 -3.49 18.91
CA SER A 99 6.00 -4.83 18.84
C SER A 99 7.42 -4.80 19.41
N ASN A 100 7.91 -5.95 19.86
CA ASN A 100 9.26 -6.09 20.40
C ASN A 100 9.57 -5.07 21.50
N ASN A 101 8.62 -4.86 22.43
CA ASN A 101 8.76 -3.92 23.53
C ASN A 101 9.03 -2.48 23.09
N GLY A 102 8.53 -2.10 21.92
CA GLY A 102 8.69 -0.74 21.40
C GLY A 102 10.02 -0.46 20.75
N ASP A 103 10.75 -1.47 20.33
CA ASP A 103 12.03 -1.29 19.61
C ASP A 103 11.73 -0.88 18.17
N ILE A 104 11.60 0.43 17.95
CA ILE A 104 11.19 1.01 16.68
C ILE A 104 12.14 0.63 15.54
N LYS A 105 13.43 0.72 15.77
CA LYS A 105 14.43 0.40 14.74
C LYS A 105 14.31 -1.05 14.29
N LYS A 106 14.22 -1.97 15.25
CA LYS A 106 14.08 -3.40 14.96
C LYS A 106 12.79 -3.66 14.17
N ASN A 107 11.69 -3.01 14.55
CA ASN A 107 10.41 -3.17 13.89
C ASN A 107 10.44 -2.69 12.44
N ILE A 108 11.07 -1.53 12.20
CA ILE A 108 11.23 -1.00 10.85
C ILE A 108 12.09 -1.95 10.00
N ASP A 109 13.21 -2.41 10.54
CA ASP A 109 14.10 -3.32 9.83
C ASP A 109 13.42 -4.63 9.48
N THR A 110 12.58 -5.16 10.40
CA THR A 110 11.83 -6.38 10.16
C THR A 110 10.81 -6.20 9.02
N LEU A 111 10.10 -5.07 8.99
CA LEU A 111 9.16 -4.78 7.91
C LEU A 111 9.87 -4.63 6.57
N LYS A 112 11.03 -3.99 6.55
CA LYS A 112 11.80 -3.79 5.31
C LYS A 112 12.37 -5.10 4.77
N SER A 113 12.59 -6.08 5.63
CA SER A 113 13.12 -7.39 5.25
C SER A 113 12.05 -8.36 4.75
N SER A 114 10.80 -7.91 4.73
CA SER A 114 9.68 -8.78 4.34
C SER A 114 9.72 -9.16 2.86
#